data_f02bb63f67ad465c05eab683fcfb80b4
#
_entry.id   f02bb63f67ad465c05eab683fcfb80b4
#
_cell.length_a   1.000
_cell.length_b   1.000
_cell.length_c   1.000
_cell.angle_alpha   90.00
_cell.angle_beta   90.00
_cell.angle_gamma   90.00
#
_symmetry.space_group_name_H-M   'P 1'
#
loop_
_entity.id
_entity.type
_entity.pdbx_description
1 polymer ?
#
loop_
_entity_poly.entity_id
_entity_poly.type
_entity_poly.pdbx_seq_one_letter_code
_entity_poly.pdbx_strand_id
1 'polypeptide(L)'
;MKGFQKVLCCLLLVAAFLLVTMLFVNVLSQSLAQEETARSQTWISAEYSLYTVSETEAETVPEETEPEETLPEETEPEVSRIQYDTVPRFFQTDYPDIRFGSGTMATSGSPVTCLAMVASYLTGFEYLPDDMAYYFGDFIGSSIALIEEASDTLQLPWERAANIDVTLQALREGKIAIVLMNERSVFMDSQHFVVFTGITEDNRILVNDPYRPNYDSWNLQNALENGFKRTDLSGGYSGAWIYDPSEVPEEPFRYWEEGPGEQPRYPDLVLTQQDKELIARLVWGEAQGEPFEGQQAVAEVILNRLAADNFPNTVQDIVYAEGQFLSAPNLYLAELTHTQYEAVERAIRGPYVLPEDVVFFSQYAVNDNVWGTIGSHVFCRQW
;
A
#
# COMPACT_ATOMS: atom_id res chain seq x y z
N MET A 1 62.37 17.69 18.89
CA MET A 1 61.44 18.21 19.92
C MET A 1 60.50 19.32 19.40
N LYS A 2 60.97 20.34 18.66
CA LYS A 2 60.13 21.47 18.20
C LYS A 2 59.01 21.09 17.21
N GLY A 3 59.16 20.01 16.41
CA GLY A 3 58.12 19.54 15.49
C GLY A 3 56.94 18.80 16.17
N PHE A 4 57.25 17.99 17.16
CA PHE A 4 56.26 17.23 17.91
C PHE A 4 55.31 18.13 18.74
N GLN A 5 55.89 19.20 19.33
CA GLN A 5 55.06 20.19 20.05
C GLN A 5 54.08 20.94 19.15
N LYS A 6 54.46 21.25 17.90
CA LYS A 6 53.54 21.90 16.95
C LYS A 6 52.40 20.99 16.52
N VAL A 7 52.70 19.71 16.25
CA VAL A 7 51.65 18.74 15.90
C VAL A 7 50.67 18.51 17.06
N LEU A 8 51.18 18.39 18.29
CA LEU A 8 50.34 18.24 19.47
C LEU A 8 49.46 19.47 19.71
N CYS A 9 49.98 20.67 19.48
CA CYS A 9 49.22 21.91 19.62
C CYS A 9 48.09 22.01 18.56
N CYS A 10 48.36 21.60 17.31
CA CYS A 10 47.33 21.55 16.26
C CYS A 10 46.22 20.52 16.57
N LEU A 11 46.59 19.34 17.08
CA LEU A 11 45.61 18.33 17.48
C LEU A 11 44.71 18.79 18.63
N LEU A 12 45.28 19.49 19.61
CA LEU A 12 44.48 20.05 20.73
C LEU A 12 43.55 21.17 20.25
N LEU A 13 43.95 22.01 19.29
CA LEU A 13 43.11 23.04 18.70
C LEU A 13 41.96 22.43 17.90
N VAL A 14 42.20 21.38 17.13
CA VAL A 14 41.16 20.66 16.39
C VAL A 14 40.18 19.99 17.36
N ALA A 15 40.67 19.35 18.42
CA ALA A 15 39.81 18.73 19.43
C ALA A 15 38.94 19.76 20.18
N ALA A 16 39.53 20.91 20.52
CA ALA A 16 38.79 22.02 21.14
C ALA A 16 37.74 22.60 20.19
N PHE A 17 38.03 22.75 18.90
CA PHE A 17 37.06 23.19 17.89
C PHE A 17 35.89 22.22 17.73
N LEU A 18 36.18 20.92 17.66
CA LEU A 18 35.15 19.88 17.58
C LEU A 18 34.23 19.85 18.84
N LEU A 19 34.83 20.07 20.02
CA LEU A 19 34.08 20.13 21.26
C LEU A 19 33.12 21.34 21.32
N VAL A 20 33.61 22.50 20.86
CA VAL A 20 32.79 23.72 20.75
C VAL A 20 31.66 23.56 19.73
N THR A 21 31.94 22.96 18.58
CA THR A 21 30.92 22.70 17.58
C THR A 21 29.85 21.71 18.09
N MET A 22 30.25 20.64 18.79
CA MET A 22 29.31 19.72 19.42
C MET A 22 28.43 20.40 20.49
N LEU A 23 29.01 21.24 21.34
CA LEU A 23 28.28 22.01 22.32
C LEU A 23 27.28 22.97 21.66
N PHE A 24 27.71 23.66 20.59
CA PHE A 24 26.86 24.58 19.85
C PHE A 24 25.67 23.87 19.19
N VAL A 25 25.90 22.72 18.54
CA VAL A 25 24.85 21.89 17.96
C VAL A 25 23.86 21.42 19.03
N ASN A 26 24.38 21.01 20.21
CA ASN A 26 23.51 20.54 21.31
C ASN A 26 22.65 21.68 21.88
N VAL A 27 23.22 22.90 22.05
CA VAL A 27 22.46 24.06 22.49
C VAL A 27 21.41 24.46 21.44
N LEU A 28 21.74 24.41 20.15
CA LEU A 28 20.82 24.73 19.07
C LEU A 28 19.66 23.73 19.02
N SER A 29 19.95 22.42 19.14
CA SER A 29 18.91 21.40 19.18
C SER A 29 17.98 21.51 20.38
N GLN A 30 18.52 21.85 21.55
CA GLN A 30 17.68 22.12 22.75
C GLN A 30 16.82 23.38 22.60
N SER A 31 17.35 24.43 21.97
CA SER A 31 16.60 25.65 21.71
C SER A 31 15.46 25.42 20.71
N LEU A 32 15.73 24.65 19.65
CA LEU A 32 14.72 24.25 18.66
C LEU A 32 13.61 23.40 19.31
N ALA A 33 13.99 22.42 20.13
CA ALA A 33 13.02 21.57 20.85
C ALA A 33 12.15 22.38 21.84
N GLN A 34 12.71 23.40 22.51
CA GLN A 34 11.93 24.30 23.38
C GLN A 34 10.99 25.22 22.58
N GLU A 35 11.41 25.71 21.42
CA GLU A 35 10.59 26.51 20.54
C GLU A 35 9.42 25.71 19.95
N GLU A 36 9.68 24.45 19.61
CA GLU A 36 8.71 23.48 19.12
C GLU A 36 7.66 23.13 20.20
N THR A 37 8.10 22.91 21.44
CA THR A 37 7.20 22.68 22.59
C THR A 37 6.34 23.91 22.89
N ALA A 38 6.89 25.11 22.80
CA ALA A 38 6.15 26.37 23.03
C ALA A 38 5.13 26.59 21.89
N ARG A 39 5.46 26.29 20.65
CA ARG A 39 4.51 26.35 19.53
C ARG A 39 3.35 25.39 19.72
N SER A 40 3.62 24.11 20.02
CA SER A 40 2.57 23.11 20.22
C SER A 40 1.59 23.52 21.34
N GLN A 41 2.08 24.10 22.44
CA GLN A 41 1.23 24.62 23.51
C GLN A 41 0.39 25.84 23.07
N THR A 42 0.88 26.67 22.18
CA THR A 42 0.14 27.82 21.66
C THR A 42 -0.99 27.38 20.73
N TRP A 43 -0.78 26.29 19.96
CA TRP A 43 -1.82 25.76 19.08
C TRP A 43 -2.94 25.08 19.85
N ILE A 44 -2.61 24.30 20.89
CA ILE A 44 -3.62 23.69 21.80
C ILE A 44 -4.54 24.74 22.37
N SER A 45 -4.01 25.90 22.77
CA SER A 45 -4.81 26.99 23.31
C SER A 45 -5.60 27.78 22.24
N ALA A 46 -5.15 27.85 20.99
CA ALA A 46 -5.87 28.48 19.89
C ALA A 46 -7.04 27.61 19.38
N GLU A 47 -6.86 26.31 19.31
CA GLU A 47 -7.92 25.33 18.97
C GLU A 47 -9.04 25.37 20.03
N TYR A 48 -8.69 25.47 21.31
CA TYR A 48 -9.64 25.66 22.41
C TYR A 48 -10.53 26.90 22.27
N SER A 49 -10.05 27.94 21.59
CA SER A 49 -10.77 29.23 21.44
C SER A 49 -11.76 29.23 20.26
N LEU A 50 -11.57 28.37 19.26
CA LEU A 50 -12.42 28.37 18.06
C LEU A 50 -13.72 27.57 18.23
N TYR A 51 -13.77 26.62 19.16
CA TYR A 51 -14.91 25.70 19.35
C TYR A 51 -15.90 26.10 20.47
N THR A 52 -15.70 27.21 21.17
CA THR A 52 -16.56 27.64 22.30
C THR A 52 -17.77 28.51 21.92
N VAL A 53 -18.14 28.61 20.65
CA VAL A 53 -19.29 29.42 20.22
C VAL A 53 -20.30 28.60 19.48
N SER A 54 -21.18 27.90 20.16
CA SER A 54 -22.60 27.72 19.82
C SER A 54 -23.27 26.59 20.66
N GLU A 55 -23.72 26.97 21.85
CA GLU A 55 -24.85 26.27 22.47
C GLU A 55 -26.08 27.14 22.25
N THR A 56 -27.04 26.67 21.47
CA THR A 56 -28.41 27.16 21.45
C THR A 56 -29.35 26.00 21.74
N GLU A 57 -30.22 26.25 22.72
CA GLU A 57 -31.18 25.37 23.36
C GLU A 57 -32.01 24.52 22.40
N ALA A 58 -32.12 23.18 22.68
CA ALA A 58 -33.04 22.27 22.01
C ALA A 58 -34.36 22.18 22.78
N GLU A 59 -35.44 22.54 22.13
CA GLU A 59 -36.81 22.30 22.59
C GLU A 59 -37.17 20.82 22.52
N THR A 60 -37.79 20.33 23.59
CA THR A 60 -38.30 18.95 23.72
C THR A 60 -39.62 18.78 22.95
N VAL A 61 -39.64 17.85 22.00
CA VAL A 61 -40.84 17.35 21.32
C VAL A 61 -41.23 15.99 21.90
N PRO A 62 -42.54 15.66 22.09
CA PRO A 62 -42.96 14.41 22.70
C PRO A 62 -42.89 13.22 21.72
N GLU A 63 -42.50 12.09 22.29
CA GLU A 63 -42.37 10.78 21.67
C GLU A 63 -43.69 10.21 21.22
N GLU A 64 -43.91 10.11 19.89
CA GLU A 64 -45.01 9.31 19.28
C GLU A 64 -44.41 7.97 18.85
N THR A 65 -44.90 6.87 19.43
CA THR A 65 -44.54 5.50 19.09
C THR A 65 -45.18 5.11 17.75
N GLU A 66 -44.37 5.01 16.69
CA GLU A 66 -44.75 4.35 15.43
C GLU A 66 -44.50 2.84 15.50
N PRO A 67 -45.31 2.02 14.76
CA PRO A 67 -45.16 0.58 14.78
C PRO A 67 -43.90 0.12 14.04
N GLU A 68 -43.26 -0.88 14.60
CA GLU A 68 -42.05 -1.58 14.10
C GLU A 68 -42.29 -2.12 12.68
N GLU A 69 -41.89 -1.35 11.66
CA GLU A 69 -41.75 -1.87 10.28
C GLU A 69 -40.51 -2.76 10.25
N THR A 70 -40.73 -4.06 10.02
CA THR A 70 -39.63 -4.98 9.67
C THR A 70 -39.02 -4.52 8.36
N LEU A 71 -37.82 -3.93 8.44
CA LEU A 71 -36.99 -3.64 7.29
C LEU A 71 -36.73 -4.93 6.49
N PRO A 72 -36.83 -4.89 5.14
CA PRO A 72 -36.43 -6.04 4.32
C PRO A 72 -34.96 -6.35 4.63
N GLU A 73 -34.64 -7.62 4.77
CA GLU A 73 -33.27 -8.14 4.86
C GLU A 73 -32.51 -7.59 3.64
N GLU A 74 -31.62 -6.64 3.85
CA GLU A 74 -30.73 -6.14 2.78
C GLU A 74 -29.87 -7.33 2.34
N THR A 75 -30.21 -7.89 1.20
CA THR A 75 -29.33 -8.84 0.51
C THR A 75 -28.07 -8.07 0.11
N GLU A 76 -26.93 -8.48 0.65
CA GLU A 76 -25.63 -7.98 0.24
C GLU A 76 -25.54 -7.94 -1.29
N PRO A 77 -24.98 -6.88 -1.89
CA PRO A 77 -24.85 -6.81 -3.34
C PRO A 77 -23.99 -8.00 -3.80
N GLU A 78 -24.60 -8.88 -4.58
CA GLU A 78 -23.95 -10.03 -5.19
C GLU A 78 -22.78 -9.48 -6.05
N VAL A 79 -21.53 -9.66 -5.58
CA VAL A 79 -20.34 -9.21 -6.32
C VAL A 79 -20.31 -10.00 -7.63
N SER A 80 -20.63 -9.33 -8.73
CA SER A 80 -20.73 -9.98 -10.04
C SER A 80 -19.33 -10.42 -10.49
N ARG A 81 -19.18 -11.74 -10.74
CA ARG A 81 -17.95 -12.30 -11.33
C ARG A 81 -17.84 -11.90 -12.80
N ILE A 82 -16.64 -11.50 -13.19
CA ILE A 82 -16.28 -11.21 -14.58
C ILE A 82 -15.96 -12.55 -15.26
N GLN A 83 -16.63 -12.83 -16.36
CA GLN A 83 -16.25 -13.99 -17.18
C GLN A 83 -15.16 -13.55 -18.17
N TYR A 84 -13.94 -13.96 -17.92
CA TYR A 84 -12.81 -13.70 -18.80
C TYR A 84 -12.72 -14.78 -19.89
N ASP A 85 -12.84 -14.41 -21.15
CA ASP A 85 -12.62 -15.34 -22.28
C ASP A 85 -11.14 -15.72 -22.42
N THR A 86 -10.25 -14.83 -22.00
CA THR A 86 -8.79 -15.01 -21.99
C THR A 86 -8.19 -14.38 -20.73
N VAL A 87 -6.97 -14.80 -20.36
CA VAL A 87 -6.25 -14.18 -19.24
C VAL A 87 -6.13 -12.67 -19.48
N PRO A 88 -6.62 -11.82 -18.58
CA PRO A 88 -6.54 -10.36 -18.74
C PRO A 88 -5.08 -9.91 -18.82
N ARG A 89 -4.84 -8.79 -19.48
CA ARG A 89 -3.49 -8.25 -19.64
C ARG A 89 -3.35 -6.98 -18.83
N PHE A 90 -2.50 -7.05 -17.80
CA PHE A 90 -2.11 -5.90 -16.98
C PHE A 90 -0.65 -5.55 -17.21
N PHE A 91 -0.29 -4.29 -16.96
CA PHE A 91 1.07 -3.82 -17.16
C PHE A 91 1.63 -3.19 -15.89
N GLN A 92 2.76 -3.69 -15.41
CA GLN A 92 3.48 -3.12 -14.27
C GLN A 92 3.89 -1.66 -14.51
N THR A 93 4.09 -1.27 -15.78
CA THR A 93 4.48 0.08 -16.19
C THR A 93 3.36 1.11 -16.13
N ASP A 94 2.11 0.69 -15.92
CA ASP A 94 0.97 1.59 -15.73
C ASP A 94 0.95 2.16 -14.29
N TYR A 95 1.80 1.62 -13.40
CA TYR A 95 1.93 2.00 -12.00
C TYR A 95 3.38 2.43 -11.65
N PRO A 96 3.96 3.45 -12.35
CA PRO A 96 5.38 3.73 -12.28
C PRO A 96 5.85 4.21 -10.91
N ASP A 97 4.99 4.86 -10.15
CA ASP A 97 5.33 5.53 -8.90
C ASP A 97 5.04 4.67 -7.64
N ILE A 98 4.36 3.52 -7.81
CA ILE A 98 4.09 2.61 -6.71
C ILE A 98 5.36 1.87 -6.34
N ARG A 99 5.78 1.98 -5.08
CA ARG A 99 6.93 1.22 -4.57
C ARG A 99 6.59 -0.27 -4.47
N PHE A 100 7.56 -1.10 -4.86
CA PHE A 100 7.45 -2.54 -4.74
C PHE A 100 8.84 -3.16 -4.55
N GLY A 101 9.02 -3.84 -3.42
CA GLY A 101 10.33 -4.37 -3.02
C GLY A 101 11.38 -3.25 -2.92
N SER A 102 12.55 -3.45 -3.51
CA SER A 102 13.63 -2.44 -3.53
C SER A 102 13.50 -1.39 -4.63
N GLY A 103 12.44 -1.44 -5.44
CA GLY A 103 12.22 -0.55 -6.58
C GLY A 103 10.79 0.00 -6.63
N THR A 104 10.24 0.05 -7.83
CA THR A 104 8.85 0.41 -8.09
C THR A 104 8.16 -0.69 -8.89
N MET A 105 6.85 -0.60 -9.03
CA MET A 105 6.10 -1.52 -9.89
C MET A 105 6.68 -1.55 -11.31
N ALA A 106 7.03 -0.40 -11.88
CA ALA A 106 7.63 -0.33 -13.22
C ALA A 106 8.93 -1.15 -13.36
N THR A 107 9.73 -1.26 -12.29
CA THR A 107 11.04 -1.92 -12.31
C THR A 107 11.04 -3.33 -11.73
N SER A 108 10.15 -3.63 -10.79
CA SER A 108 10.16 -4.85 -9.97
C SER A 108 8.80 -5.55 -9.90
N GLY A 109 7.73 -4.97 -10.48
CA GLY A 109 6.35 -5.40 -10.32
C GLY A 109 5.92 -6.62 -11.15
N SER A 110 6.79 -7.21 -11.97
CA SER A 110 6.38 -8.33 -12.83
C SER A 110 5.75 -9.52 -12.07
N PRO A 111 6.20 -9.93 -10.86
CA PRO A 111 5.60 -11.06 -10.17
C PRO A 111 4.16 -10.78 -9.73
N VAL A 112 3.90 -9.64 -9.08
CA VAL A 112 2.54 -9.29 -8.60
C VAL A 112 1.59 -8.97 -9.76
N THR A 113 2.10 -8.38 -10.85
CA THR A 113 1.29 -8.15 -12.06
C THR A 113 0.89 -9.47 -12.73
N CYS A 114 1.78 -10.46 -12.76
CA CYS A 114 1.44 -11.81 -13.23
C CYS A 114 0.42 -12.49 -12.31
N LEU A 115 0.57 -12.36 -10.98
CA LEU A 115 -0.41 -12.86 -10.01
C LEU A 115 -1.77 -12.22 -10.21
N ALA A 116 -1.84 -10.90 -10.42
CA ALA A 116 -3.07 -10.18 -10.69
C ALA A 116 -3.79 -10.72 -11.94
N MET A 117 -3.06 -10.95 -13.04
CA MET A 117 -3.61 -11.55 -14.25
C MET A 117 -4.18 -12.95 -14.01
N VAL A 118 -3.43 -13.80 -13.29
CA VAL A 118 -3.82 -15.19 -13.01
C VAL A 118 -4.99 -15.24 -12.03
N ALA A 119 -4.93 -14.51 -10.93
CA ALA A 119 -6.00 -14.46 -9.93
C ALA A 119 -7.32 -13.97 -10.55
N SER A 120 -7.27 -12.86 -11.31
CA SER A 120 -8.45 -12.34 -11.99
C SER A 120 -9.07 -13.37 -12.94
N TYR A 121 -8.26 -14.00 -13.77
CA TYR A 121 -8.73 -15.00 -14.74
C TYR A 121 -9.38 -16.22 -14.06
N LEU A 122 -8.74 -16.75 -13.03
CA LEU A 122 -9.17 -17.97 -12.35
C LEU A 122 -10.44 -17.75 -11.53
N THR A 123 -10.54 -16.63 -10.86
CA THR A 123 -11.61 -16.38 -9.87
C THR A 123 -12.80 -15.62 -10.45
N GLY A 124 -12.60 -14.86 -11.53
CA GLY A 124 -13.59 -13.93 -12.06
C GLY A 124 -13.73 -12.64 -11.26
N PHE A 125 -12.88 -12.41 -10.25
CA PHE A 125 -12.79 -11.12 -9.56
C PHE A 125 -11.64 -10.31 -10.12
N GLU A 126 -11.76 -8.98 -10.09
CA GLU A 126 -10.69 -8.11 -10.58
C GLU A 126 -9.65 -7.87 -9.48
N TYR A 127 -8.48 -8.48 -9.64
CA TYR A 127 -7.30 -8.23 -8.82
C TYR A 127 -6.38 -7.28 -9.57
N LEU A 128 -6.34 -6.03 -9.19
CA LEU A 128 -5.49 -5.04 -9.86
C LEU A 128 -4.02 -5.14 -9.40
N PRO A 129 -3.03 -4.87 -10.28
CA PRO A 129 -1.62 -4.96 -9.93
C PRO A 129 -1.17 -4.04 -8.79
N ASP A 130 -1.76 -2.84 -8.68
CA ASP A 130 -1.51 -1.89 -7.60
C ASP A 130 -2.04 -2.42 -6.27
N ASP A 131 -3.25 -2.93 -6.23
CA ASP A 131 -3.83 -3.57 -5.05
C ASP A 131 -2.98 -4.76 -4.59
N MET A 132 -2.56 -5.61 -5.53
CA MET A 132 -1.65 -6.72 -5.24
C MET A 132 -0.30 -6.23 -4.69
N ALA A 133 0.23 -5.13 -5.23
CA ALA A 133 1.46 -4.54 -4.75
C ALA A 133 1.31 -3.96 -3.33
N TYR A 134 0.17 -3.39 -2.99
CA TYR A 134 -0.13 -2.93 -1.64
C TYR A 134 -0.30 -4.10 -0.66
N TYR A 135 -1.00 -5.14 -1.05
CA TYR A 135 -1.27 -6.27 -0.16
C TYR A 135 -0.02 -7.16 0.10
N PHE A 136 0.80 -7.39 -0.93
CA PHE A 136 1.97 -8.28 -0.85
C PHE A 136 3.32 -7.55 -0.86
N GLY A 137 3.36 -6.23 -0.85
CA GLY A 137 4.59 -5.46 -1.05
C GLY A 137 5.60 -5.53 0.10
N ASP A 138 5.17 -5.87 1.33
CA ASP A 138 6.05 -6.10 2.49
C ASP A 138 6.65 -7.51 2.53
N PHE A 139 6.41 -8.29 1.52
CA PHE A 139 6.93 -9.63 1.47
C PHE A 139 8.47 -9.63 1.57
N ILE A 140 9.00 -10.16 2.66
CA ILE A 140 10.44 -10.28 2.90
C ILE A 140 10.91 -11.62 2.35
N GLY A 141 11.26 -11.65 1.06
CA GLY A 141 11.70 -12.89 0.43
C GLY A 141 12.13 -12.68 -1.02
N SER A 142 12.37 -13.79 -1.70
CA SER A 142 12.61 -13.74 -3.15
C SER A 142 11.28 -13.65 -3.90
N SER A 143 11.30 -13.11 -5.10
CA SER A 143 10.11 -13.09 -5.98
C SER A 143 9.51 -14.50 -6.24
N ILE A 144 10.32 -15.54 -6.10
CA ILE A 144 9.88 -16.95 -6.17
C ILE A 144 8.98 -17.28 -4.97
N ALA A 145 9.44 -16.98 -3.75
CA ALA A 145 8.68 -17.22 -2.54
C ALA A 145 7.40 -16.35 -2.48
N LEU A 146 7.46 -15.14 -3.03
CA LEU A 146 6.29 -14.28 -3.16
C LEU A 146 5.18 -14.94 -4.01
N ILE A 147 5.52 -15.53 -5.18
CA ILE A 147 4.52 -16.20 -6.02
C ILE A 147 3.85 -17.35 -5.24
N GLU A 148 4.62 -18.13 -4.51
CA GLU A 148 4.12 -19.28 -3.76
C GLU A 148 3.23 -18.84 -2.59
N GLU A 149 3.70 -17.92 -1.76
CA GLU A 149 2.95 -17.44 -0.59
C GLU A 149 1.69 -16.65 -0.99
N ALA A 150 1.78 -15.80 -2.01
CA ALA A 150 0.62 -15.07 -2.50
C ALA A 150 -0.41 -16.01 -3.13
N SER A 151 0.01 -17.06 -3.86
CA SER A 151 -0.91 -18.05 -4.40
C SER A 151 -1.61 -18.84 -3.29
N ASP A 152 -0.88 -19.20 -2.22
CA ASP A 152 -1.45 -19.89 -1.05
C ASP A 152 -2.45 -18.97 -0.32
N THR A 153 -2.09 -17.70 -0.10
CA THR A 153 -2.96 -16.70 0.53
C THR A 153 -4.24 -16.49 -0.26
N LEU A 154 -4.15 -16.37 -1.58
CA LEU A 154 -5.29 -16.20 -2.47
C LEU A 154 -6.07 -17.50 -2.72
N GLN A 155 -5.65 -18.60 -2.09
CA GLN A 155 -6.24 -19.94 -2.26
C GLN A 155 -6.26 -20.40 -3.74
N LEU A 156 -5.27 -19.98 -4.50
CA LEU A 156 -5.11 -20.40 -5.89
C LEU A 156 -4.32 -21.71 -5.92
N PRO A 157 -4.92 -22.82 -6.34
CA PRO A 157 -4.21 -24.09 -6.41
C PRO A 157 -3.10 -24.05 -7.47
N TRP A 158 -1.87 -24.37 -7.07
CA TRP A 158 -0.71 -24.31 -7.93
C TRP A 158 0.21 -25.53 -7.76
N GLU A 159 0.95 -25.84 -8.81
CA GLU A 159 2.01 -26.84 -8.77
C GLU A 159 3.29 -26.33 -9.45
N ARG A 160 4.44 -26.75 -8.94
CA ARG A 160 5.74 -26.39 -9.52
C ARG A 160 6.04 -27.24 -10.75
N ALA A 161 6.28 -26.62 -11.90
CA ALA A 161 6.70 -27.35 -13.09
C ALA A 161 8.16 -27.81 -12.97
N ALA A 162 8.43 -29.10 -13.24
CA ALA A 162 9.78 -29.62 -13.23
C ALA A 162 10.66 -29.06 -14.36
N ASN A 163 10.07 -28.67 -15.48
CA ASN A 163 10.74 -28.13 -16.68
C ASN A 163 9.72 -27.53 -17.66
N ILE A 164 10.21 -26.89 -18.73
CA ILE A 164 9.36 -26.30 -19.76
C ILE A 164 8.42 -27.28 -20.44
N ASP A 165 8.82 -28.54 -20.63
CA ASP A 165 7.97 -29.54 -21.32
C ASP A 165 6.76 -29.92 -20.47
N VAL A 166 6.89 -29.96 -19.14
CA VAL A 166 5.77 -30.10 -18.18
C VAL A 166 4.83 -28.91 -18.27
N THR A 167 5.38 -27.69 -18.31
CA THR A 167 4.57 -26.47 -18.47
C THR A 167 3.80 -26.52 -19.80
N LEU A 168 4.43 -26.86 -20.90
CA LEU A 168 3.76 -26.94 -22.20
C LEU A 168 2.68 -28.04 -22.26
N GLN A 169 2.88 -29.13 -21.53
CA GLN A 169 1.86 -30.17 -21.41
C GLN A 169 0.63 -29.62 -20.63
N ALA A 170 0.85 -28.91 -19.53
CA ALA A 170 -0.22 -28.28 -18.76
C ALA A 170 -1.02 -27.27 -19.61
N LEU A 171 -0.34 -26.47 -20.44
CA LEU A 171 -1.03 -25.54 -21.36
C LEU A 171 -1.93 -26.29 -22.37
N ARG A 172 -1.53 -27.47 -22.85
CA ARG A 172 -2.39 -28.28 -23.73
C ARG A 172 -3.60 -28.85 -23.03
N GLU A 173 -3.54 -28.98 -21.73
CA GLU A 173 -4.63 -29.41 -20.85
C GLU A 173 -5.55 -28.25 -20.42
N GLY A 174 -5.30 -27.04 -20.92
CA GLY A 174 -6.09 -25.86 -20.62
C GLY A 174 -5.68 -25.11 -19.33
N LYS A 175 -4.57 -25.53 -18.73
CA LYS A 175 -3.99 -24.83 -17.58
C LYS A 175 -3.20 -23.60 -18.02
N ILE A 176 -2.89 -22.73 -17.10
CA ILE A 176 -2.04 -21.53 -17.32
C ILE A 176 -0.83 -21.56 -16.39
N ALA A 177 0.18 -20.74 -16.65
CA ALA A 177 1.35 -20.74 -15.79
C ALA A 177 1.98 -19.34 -15.64
N ILE A 178 2.37 -18.97 -14.42
CA ILE A 178 3.37 -17.92 -14.20
C ILE A 178 4.74 -18.52 -14.44
N VAL A 179 5.55 -17.85 -15.25
CA VAL A 179 6.87 -18.36 -15.66
C VAL A 179 7.95 -17.37 -15.32
N LEU A 180 8.97 -17.83 -14.59
CA LEU A 180 10.19 -17.08 -14.34
C LEU A 180 11.14 -17.25 -15.54
N MET A 181 11.50 -16.15 -16.14
CA MET A 181 12.50 -16.02 -17.19
C MET A 181 13.78 -15.40 -16.63
N ASN A 182 14.94 -15.87 -17.04
CA ASN A 182 16.24 -15.32 -16.65
C ASN A 182 16.79 -14.32 -17.69
N GLU A 183 17.99 -13.81 -17.43
CA GLU A 183 18.69 -12.80 -18.25
C GLU A 183 19.00 -13.22 -19.69
N ARG A 184 18.78 -14.47 -20.03
CA ARG A 184 18.92 -14.98 -21.43
C ARG A 184 17.60 -15.04 -22.16
N SER A 185 16.54 -14.53 -21.56
CA SER A 185 15.23 -14.46 -22.19
C SER A 185 15.18 -13.42 -23.31
N VAL A 186 14.15 -13.54 -24.14
CA VAL A 186 13.87 -12.53 -25.17
C VAL A 186 13.20 -11.27 -24.61
N PHE A 187 12.76 -11.31 -23.36
CA PHE A 187 11.96 -10.24 -22.75
C PHE A 187 12.82 -9.14 -22.10
N MET A 188 13.81 -9.53 -21.30
CA MET A 188 14.66 -8.61 -20.55
C MET A 188 16.05 -9.23 -20.28
N ASP A 189 17.06 -8.38 -20.09
CA ASP A 189 18.42 -8.78 -19.69
C ASP A 189 18.54 -9.01 -18.15
N SER A 190 17.43 -9.31 -17.50
CA SER A 190 17.31 -9.59 -16.06
C SER A 190 16.25 -10.64 -15.81
N GLN A 191 16.08 -11.06 -14.56
CA GLN A 191 14.95 -11.91 -14.19
C GLN A 191 13.62 -11.16 -14.44
N HIS A 192 12.67 -11.88 -15.03
CA HIS A 192 11.37 -11.35 -15.39
C HIS A 192 10.30 -12.42 -15.29
N PHE A 193 9.10 -12.04 -14.86
CA PHE A 193 7.95 -12.93 -14.81
C PHE A 193 7.00 -12.62 -15.96
N VAL A 194 6.46 -13.67 -16.57
CA VAL A 194 5.43 -13.59 -17.62
C VAL A 194 4.37 -14.65 -17.36
N VAL A 195 3.18 -14.50 -17.94
CA VAL A 195 2.14 -15.52 -17.88
C VAL A 195 2.07 -16.26 -19.21
N PHE A 196 2.23 -17.59 -19.18
CA PHE A 196 1.89 -18.44 -20.31
C PHE A 196 0.39 -18.73 -20.24
N THR A 197 -0.36 -18.20 -21.20
CA THR A 197 -1.82 -18.19 -21.16
C THR A 197 -2.47 -19.32 -21.97
N GLY A 198 -1.68 -20.04 -22.76
CA GLY A 198 -2.16 -21.13 -23.57
C GLY A 198 -1.18 -21.53 -24.68
N ILE A 199 -1.63 -22.45 -25.52
CA ILE A 199 -0.88 -22.91 -26.68
C ILE A 199 -1.81 -23.02 -27.89
N THR A 200 -1.34 -22.57 -29.05
CA THR A 200 -2.11 -22.62 -30.29
C THR A 200 -2.03 -24.01 -30.96
N GLU A 201 -2.88 -24.28 -31.95
CA GLU A 201 -2.89 -25.54 -32.72
C GLU A 201 -1.55 -25.81 -33.40
N ASP A 202 -0.82 -24.78 -33.84
CA ASP A 202 0.52 -24.88 -34.42
C ASP A 202 1.66 -24.87 -33.37
N ASN A 203 1.32 -25.14 -32.09
CA ASN A 203 2.23 -25.25 -30.95
C ASN A 203 3.01 -23.96 -30.64
N ARG A 204 2.41 -22.80 -30.82
CA ARG A 204 2.96 -21.56 -30.34
C ARG A 204 2.45 -21.27 -28.95
N ILE A 205 3.31 -20.74 -28.10
CA ILE A 205 3.04 -20.43 -26.69
C ILE A 205 2.52 -18.99 -26.63
N LEU A 206 1.29 -18.81 -26.17
CA LEU A 206 0.69 -17.51 -25.93
C LEU A 206 1.22 -16.95 -24.61
N VAL A 207 1.64 -15.69 -24.61
CA VAL A 207 2.30 -15.06 -23.47
C VAL A 207 1.69 -13.69 -23.21
N ASN A 208 1.32 -13.43 -21.96
CA ASN A 208 1.11 -12.09 -21.45
C ASN A 208 2.37 -11.64 -20.71
N ASP A 209 3.00 -10.58 -21.22
CA ASP A 209 4.15 -9.93 -20.62
C ASP A 209 3.68 -8.70 -19.85
N PRO A 210 3.97 -8.54 -18.55
CA PRO A 210 3.59 -7.35 -17.78
C PRO A 210 4.37 -6.09 -18.15
N TYR A 211 5.37 -6.16 -19.03
CA TYR A 211 6.19 -5.02 -19.44
C TYR A 211 5.73 -4.43 -20.78
N ARG A 212 4.93 -3.38 -20.75
CA ARG A 212 4.32 -2.74 -21.94
C ARG A 212 5.29 -2.42 -23.07
N PRO A 213 6.53 -1.91 -22.83
CA PRO A 213 7.46 -1.60 -23.91
C PRO A 213 7.82 -2.78 -24.82
N ASN A 214 7.65 -4.02 -24.35
CA ASN A 214 7.89 -5.20 -25.20
C ASN A 214 6.85 -5.34 -26.32
N TYR A 215 5.63 -4.83 -26.15
CA TYR A 215 4.59 -4.81 -27.16
C TYR A 215 4.83 -3.77 -28.25
N ASP A 216 5.64 -2.75 -27.95
CA ASP A 216 6.05 -1.74 -28.92
C ASP A 216 7.39 -2.12 -29.61
N SER A 217 8.01 -3.20 -29.16
CA SER A 217 9.30 -3.66 -29.66
C SER A 217 9.14 -4.44 -30.96
N TRP A 218 9.77 -3.98 -32.04
CA TRP A 218 9.70 -4.58 -33.39
C TRP A 218 10.06 -6.08 -33.45
N ASN A 219 10.88 -6.57 -32.51
CA ASN A 219 11.33 -7.94 -32.45
C ASN A 219 10.43 -8.86 -31.59
N LEU A 220 9.59 -8.30 -30.72
CA LEU A 220 8.72 -9.06 -29.83
C LEU A 220 7.23 -8.93 -30.16
N GLN A 221 6.80 -7.79 -30.69
CA GLN A 221 5.39 -7.49 -30.94
C GLN A 221 4.66 -8.64 -31.65
N ASN A 222 5.21 -9.13 -32.77
CA ASN A 222 4.55 -10.20 -33.53
C ASN A 222 4.46 -11.52 -32.74
N ALA A 223 5.47 -11.84 -31.90
CA ALA A 223 5.45 -13.05 -31.09
C ALA A 223 4.52 -12.92 -29.87
N LEU A 224 4.39 -11.73 -29.28
CA LEU A 224 3.43 -11.44 -28.22
C LEU A 224 1.98 -11.49 -28.72
N GLU A 225 1.75 -11.13 -29.98
CA GLU A 225 0.42 -11.20 -30.62
C GLU A 225 0.07 -12.62 -31.11
N ASN A 226 1.02 -13.38 -31.65
CA ASN A 226 0.77 -14.61 -32.39
C ASN A 226 1.39 -15.86 -31.73
N GLY A 227 2.02 -15.72 -30.58
CA GLY A 227 2.68 -16.77 -29.82
C GLY A 227 4.14 -17.02 -30.22
N PHE A 228 4.90 -17.51 -29.27
CA PHE A 228 6.32 -17.85 -29.36
C PHE A 228 6.54 -19.30 -29.75
N LYS A 229 7.63 -19.57 -30.42
CA LYS A 229 8.12 -20.96 -30.55
C LYS A 229 8.78 -21.37 -29.23
N ARG A 230 8.71 -22.67 -28.90
CA ARG A 230 9.41 -23.24 -27.75
C ARG A 230 10.90 -22.86 -27.71
N THR A 231 11.56 -22.87 -28.87
CA THR A 231 12.99 -22.54 -29.01
C THR A 231 13.32 -21.11 -28.57
N ASP A 232 12.39 -20.18 -28.73
CA ASP A 232 12.58 -18.79 -28.43
C ASP A 232 12.57 -18.55 -26.90
N LEU A 233 11.87 -19.42 -26.16
CA LEU A 233 11.67 -19.29 -24.72
C LEU A 233 12.56 -20.22 -23.89
N SER A 234 12.95 -21.39 -24.43
CA SER A 234 13.64 -22.43 -23.67
C SER A 234 14.99 -22.01 -23.10
N GLY A 235 15.69 -21.05 -23.73
CA GLY A 235 17.00 -20.57 -23.28
C GLY A 235 16.92 -19.68 -22.04
N GLY A 236 15.79 -18.98 -21.86
CA GLY A 236 15.52 -18.09 -20.73
C GLY A 236 14.65 -18.70 -19.64
N TYR A 237 14.02 -19.85 -19.87
CA TYR A 237 13.13 -20.49 -18.90
C TYR A 237 13.89 -20.90 -17.63
N SER A 238 13.39 -20.52 -16.46
CA SER A 238 14.00 -20.81 -15.16
C SER A 238 13.09 -21.55 -14.19
N GLY A 239 11.78 -21.53 -14.40
CA GLY A 239 10.79 -22.22 -13.58
C GLY A 239 9.39 -21.75 -13.88
N ALA A 240 8.38 -22.49 -13.43
CA ALA A 240 7.00 -22.09 -13.58
C ALA A 240 6.13 -22.62 -12.43
N TRP A 241 5.03 -21.93 -12.21
CA TRP A 241 3.91 -22.27 -11.33
C TRP A 241 2.69 -22.44 -12.23
N ILE A 242 2.17 -23.67 -12.26
CA ILE A 242 1.02 -24.06 -13.08
C ILE A 242 -0.23 -23.90 -12.24
N TYR A 243 -1.28 -23.33 -12.81
CA TYR A 243 -2.59 -23.14 -12.19
C TYR A 243 -3.66 -23.85 -13.02
N ASP A 244 -4.52 -24.61 -12.33
CA ASP A 244 -5.63 -25.32 -12.95
C ASP A 244 -6.95 -24.57 -12.69
N PRO A 245 -7.59 -24.02 -13.73
CA PRO A 245 -8.87 -23.31 -13.54
C PRO A 245 -9.99 -24.16 -12.94
N SER A 246 -9.90 -25.50 -13.09
CA SER A 246 -10.93 -26.42 -12.58
C SER A 246 -10.82 -26.70 -11.07
N GLU A 247 -9.72 -26.32 -10.43
CA GLU A 247 -9.44 -26.58 -9.02
C GLU A 247 -9.62 -25.33 -8.12
N VAL A 248 -10.00 -24.20 -8.70
CA VAL A 248 -10.21 -22.95 -7.94
C VAL A 248 -11.41 -23.08 -7.02
N PRO A 249 -11.33 -22.68 -5.74
CA PRO A 249 -12.46 -22.69 -4.82
C PRO A 249 -13.63 -21.88 -5.35
N GLU A 250 -14.86 -22.30 -5.00
CA GLU A 250 -16.07 -21.56 -5.35
C GLU A 250 -16.05 -20.16 -4.72
N GLU A 251 -15.56 -20.05 -3.48
CA GLU A 251 -15.32 -18.81 -2.77
C GLU A 251 -13.80 -18.61 -2.55
N PRO A 252 -13.09 -18.02 -3.54
CA PRO A 252 -11.67 -17.72 -3.39
C PRO A 252 -11.47 -16.56 -2.42
N PHE A 253 -10.27 -16.53 -1.81
CA PHE A 253 -9.90 -15.45 -0.91
C PHE A 253 -9.81 -14.09 -1.65
N ARG A 254 -10.43 -13.07 -1.06
CA ARG A 254 -10.42 -11.69 -1.55
C ARG A 254 -9.89 -10.79 -0.44
N TYR A 255 -8.66 -10.32 -0.57
CA TYR A 255 -8.01 -9.51 0.47
C TYR A 255 -8.75 -8.21 0.79
N TRP A 256 -9.56 -7.68 -0.14
CA TRP A 256 -10.42 -6.53 0.12
C TRP A 256 -11.67 -6.86 0.94
N GLU A 257 -11.92 -8.12 1.22
CA GLU A 257 -13.01 -8.58 2.10
C GLU A 257 -12.50 -9.00 3.49
N GLU A 258 -11.19 -8.92 3.73
CA GLU A 258 -10.61 -9.10 5.05
C GLU A 258 -10.94 -7.91 5.94
N GLY A 259 -12.09 -7.98 6.51
CA GLY A 259 -12.55 -7.24 7.67
C GLY A 259 -13.76 -7.99 8.21
N PRO A 260 -14.03 -7.97 9.50
CA PRO A 260 -15.20 -8.64 10.07
C PRO A 260 -16.45 -7.95 9.54
N GLY A 261 -16.98 -8.34 8.38
CA GLY A 261 -18.34 -8.06 7.93
C GLY A 261 -18.88 -6.62 8.11
N GLU A 262 -18.00 -5.69 8.38
CA GLU A 262 -18.38 -4.28 8.56
C GLU A 262 -18.46 -3.63 7.17
N GLN A 263 -19.59 -2.98 6.91
CA GLN A 263 -19.74 -2.07 5.78
C GLN A 263 -18.54 -1.12 5.75
N PRO A 264 -17.98 -0.78 4.55
CA PRO A 264 -16.92 0.20 4.47
C PRO A 264 -17.33 1.45 5.25
N ARG A 265 -16.56 1.82 6.28
CA ARG A 265 -16.86 2.98 7.13
C ARG A 265 -17.07 4.26 6.34
N TYR A 266 -16.45 4.35 5.16
CA TYR A 266 -16.46 5.53 4.30
C TYR A 266 -16.96 5.19 2.89
N PRO A 267 -18.24 4.75 2.72
CA PRO A 267 -18.75 4.22 1.44
C PRO A 267 -18.73 5.26 0.31
N ASP A 268 -18.84 6.54 0.65
CA ASP A 268 -18.86 7.65 -0.30
C ASP A 268 -17.50 8.31 -0.53
N LEU A 269 -16.46 7.84 0.18
CA LEU A 269 -15.12 8.43 0.13
C LEU A 269 -14.34 7.90 -1.09
N VAL A 270 -14.13 8.76 -2.06
CA VAL A 270 -13.29 8.46 -3.23
C VAL A 270 -11.92 9.08 -3.05
N LEU A 271 -10.91 8.26 -2.78
CA LEU A 271 -9.52 8.69 -2.67
C LEU A 271 -8.78 8.41 -3.97
N THR A 272 -8.09 9.43 -4.48
CA THR A 272 -7.14 9.25 -5.57
C THR A 272 -5.86 8.60 -5.07
N GLN A 273 -5.05 8.06 -5.98
CA GLN A 273 -3.72 7.53 -5.62
C GLN A 273 -2.83 8.59 -4.97
N GLN A 274 -2.94 9.85 -5.38
CA GLN A 274 -2.23 10.98 -4.77
C GLN A 274 -2.69 11.25 -3.34
N ASP A 275 -3.98 11.10 -3.05
CA ASP A 275 -4.51 11.22 -1.69
C ASP A 275 -3.97 10.12 -0.78
N LYS A 276 -3.99 8.87 -1.24
CA LYS A 276 -3.44 7.72 -0.51
C LYS A 276 -1.94 7.90 -0.23
N GLU A 277 -1.18 8.33 -1.22
CA GLU A 277 0.25 8.62 -1.06
C GLU A 277 0.49 9.77 -0.07
N LEU A 278 -0.31 10.82 -0.10
CA LEU A 278 -0.17 11.94 0.82
C LEU A 278 -0.48 11.51 2.27
N ILE A 279 -1.51 10.68 2.48
CA ILE A 279 -1.79 10.08 3.80
C ILE A 279 -0.61 9.19 4.24
N ALA A 280 -0.07 8.35 3.36
CA ALA A 280 1.08 7.50 3.68
C ALA A 280 2.31 8.33 4.07
N ARG A 281 2.59 9.44 3.38
CA ARG A 281 3.65 10.38 3.75
C ARG A 281 3.43 11.01 5.12
N LEU A 282 2.20 11.35 5.45
CA LEU A 282 1.86 11.85 6.77
C LEU A 282 2.07 10.78 7.84
N VAL A 283 1.61 9.56 7.62
CA VAL A 283 1.85 8.41 8.51
C VAL A 283 3.35 8.22 8.75
N TRP A 284 4.17 8.29 7.70
CA TRP A 284 5.62 8.23 7.84
C TRP A 284 6.15 9.39 8.71
N GLY A 285 5.72 10.61 8.45
CA GLY A 285 6.16 11.81 9.17
C GLY A 285 5.80 11.82 10.65
N GLU A 286 4.62 11.33 10.98
CA GLU A 286 4.08 11.39 12.34
C GLU A 286 4.27 10.07 13.12
N ALA A 287 4.32 8.91 12.44
CA ALA A 287 4.17 7.62 13.09
C ALA A 287 5.15 6.52 12.61
N GLN A 288 6.21 6.83 11.84
CA GLN A 288 7.13 5.79 11.31
C GLN A 288 7.80 4.92 12.40
N GLY A 289 7.91 5.44 13.63
CA GLY A 289 8.48 4.72 14.78
C GLY A 289 7.44 4.02 15.66
N GLU A 290 6.15 4.15 15.33
CA GLU A 290 5.06 3.57 16.09
C GLU A 290 4.77 2.12 15.67
N PRO A 291 4.12 1.31 16.54
CA PRO A 291 3.56 0.03 16.12
C PRO A 291 2.65 0.19 14.90
N PHE A 292 2.48 -0.87 14.11
CA PHE A 292 1.64 -0.83 12.90
C PHE A 292 0.22 -0.32 13.18
N GLU A 293 -0.41 -0.75 14.28
CA GLU A 293 -1.72 -0.24 14.73
C GLU A 293 -1.71 1.29 14.95
N GLY A 294 -0.60 1.84 15.45
CA GLY A 294 -0.44 3.30 15.64
C GLY A 294 -0.31 4.04 14.31
N GLN A 295 0.37 3.44 13.33
CA GLN A 295 0.47 3.97 11.97
C GLN A 295 -0.90 3.95 11.27
N GLN A 296 -1.64 2.84 11.37
CA GLN A 296 -3.00 2.73 10.86
C GLN A 296 -3.94 3.74 11.55
N ALA A 297 -3.87 3.88 12.87
CA ALA A 297 -4.67 4.84 13.62
C ALA A 297 -4.48 6.29 13.16
N VAL A 298 -3.24 6.68 12.82
CA VAL A 298 -2.95 8.02 12.25
C VAL A 298 -3.66 8.20 10.90
N ALA A 299 -3.62 7.19 10.02
CA ALA A 299 -4.36 7.22 8.75
C ALA A 299 -5.89 7.31 8.99
N GLU A 300 -6.43 6.53 9.94
CA GLU A 300 -7.85 6.56 10.29
C GLU A 300 -8.30 7.93 10.80
N VAL A 301 -7.47 8.65 11.55
CA VAL A 301 -7.79 10.04 11.97
C VAL A 301 -7.99 10.95 10.75
N ILE A 302 -7.19 10.80 9.68
CA ILE A 302 -7.39 11.60 8.46
C ILE A 302 -8.70 11.25 7.77
N LEU A 303 -9.04 9.96 7.69
CA LEU A 303 -10.29 9.50 7.07
C LEU A 303 -11.51 9.91 7.91
N ASN A 304 -11.42 9.80 9.23
CA ASN A 304 -12.47 10.30 10.14
C ASN A 304 -12.70 11.82 9.98
N ARG A 305 -11.62 12.59 9.83
CA ARG A 305 -11.73 14.03 9.55
C ARG A 305 -12.39 14.32 8.20
N LEU A 306 -12.05 13.56 7.15
CA LEU A 306 -12.67 13.69 5.82
C LEU A 306 -14.17 13.40 5.85
N ALA A 307 -14.61 12.49 6.71
CA ALA A 307 -16.01 12.12 6.87
C ALA A 307 -16.79 13.09 7.79
N ALA A 308 -16.11 13.91 8.58
CA ALA A 308 -16.73 14.79 9.56
C ALA A 308 -17.01 16.19 8.97
N ASP A 309 -18.23 16.71 9.15
CA ASP A 309 -18.72 17.97 8.56
C ASP A 309 -17.91 19.22 8.93
N ASN A 310 -17.20 19.20 10.06
CA ASN A 310 -16.46 20.34 10.59
C ASN A 310 -14.98 20.35 10.21
N PHE A 311 -14.52 19.41 9.39
CA PHE A 311 -13.17 19.40 8.82
C PHE A 311 -13.19 19.69 7.33
N PRO A 312 -12.04 20.04 6.72
CA PRO A 312 -11.93 20.13 5.27
C PRO A 312 -12.29 18.80 4.59
N ASN A 313 -12.82 18.88 3.38
CA ASN A 313 -13.29 17.72 2.61
C ASN A 313 -12.26 17.19 1.59
N THR A 314 -11.00 17.61 1.68
CA THR A 314 -9.90 17.08 0.86
C THR A 314 -8.73 16.68 1.76
N VAL A 315 -8.02 15.61 1.37
CA VAL A 315 -6.81 15.17 2.08
C VAL A 315 -5.78 16.29 2.15
N GLN A 316 -5.60 17.01 1.05
CA GLN A 316 -4.63 18.08 0.97
C GLN A 316 -4.94 19.21 1.98
N ASP A 317 -6.19 19.64 2.09
CA ASP A 317 -6.56 20.71 3.00
C ASP A 317 -6.48 20.26 4.47
N ILE A 318 -6.73 18.99 4.77
CA ILE A 318 -6.55 18.42 6.12
C ILE A 318 -5.07 18.36 6.48
N VAL A 319 -4.23 17.81 5.59
CA VAL A 319 -2.81 17.58 5.87
C VAL A 319 -2.03 18.89 5.95
N TYR A 320 -2.34 19.85 5.08
CA TYR A 320 -1.64 21.13 5.04
C TYR A 320 -2.36 22.27 5.78
N ALA A 321 -3.42 21.96 6.52
CA ALA A 321 -4.05 22.95 7.42
C ALA A 321 -3.00 23.52 8.38
N GLU A 322 -3.00 24.83 8.54
CA GLU A 322 -1.99 25.53 9.32
C GLU A 322 -1.96 25.01 10.77
N GLY A 323 -0.78 24.52 11.20
CA GLY A 323 -0.55 24.06 12.56
C GLY A 323 -1.09 22.66 12.90
N GLN A 324 -1.68 21.93 11.97
CA GLN A 324 -2.22 20.61 12.27
C GLN A 324 -1.12 19.53 12.34
N PHE A 325 -0.17 19.52 11.42
CA PHE A 325 0.90 18.54 11.40
C PHE A 325 2.25 19.21 11.22
N LEU A 326 3.15 18.98 12.18
CA LEU A 326 4.50 19.56 12.14
C LEU A 326 5.35 18.97 11.01
N SER A 327 5.09 17.73 10.64
CA SER A 327 5.77 17.04 9.53
C SER A 327 5.35 17.56 8.15
N ALA A 328 4.16 18.17 8.02
CA ALA A 328 3.57 18.57 6.74
C ALA A 328 4.52 19.31 5.78
N PRO A 329 5.34 20.29 6.22
CA PRO A 329 6.27 20.97 5.32
C PRO A 329 7.38 20.07 4.74
N ASN A 330 7.64 18.91 5.35
CA ASN A 330 8.75 18.03 5.04
C ASN A 330 8.31 16.67 4.47
N LEU A 331 7.03 16.47 4.17
CA LEU A 331 6.49 15.20 3.68
C LEU A 331 7.10 14.76 2.33
N TYR A 332 7.65 15.70 1.55
CA TYR A 332 8.39 15.39 0.33
C TYR A 332 9.69 14.58 0.57
N LEU A 333 10.20 14.58 1.82
CA LEU A 333 11.37 13.81 2.22
C LEU A 333 11.01 12.39 2.67
N ALA A 334 9.73 12.04 2.76
CA ALA A 334 9.29 10.74 3.25
C ALA A 334 9.83 9.62 2.35
N GLU A 335 10.54 8.69 2.96
CA GLU A 335 10.98 7.43 2.36
C GLU A 335 9.93 6.36 2.70
N LEU A 336 8.87 6.31 1.89
CA LEU A 336 7.76 5.40 2.11
C LEU A 336 8.21 3.95 1.92
N THR A 337 7.78 3.11 2.84
CA THR A 337 7.84 1.66 2.73
C THR A 337 6.41 1.13 2.55
N HIS A 338 6.27 -0.16 2.29
CA HIS A 338 4.97 -0.78 2.24
C HIS A 338 4.15 -0.59 3.52
N THR A 339 4.79 -0.55 4.69
CA THR A 339 4.09 -0.39 5.98
C THR A 339 3.17 0.82 6.00
N GLN A 340 3.58 1.97 5.44
CA GLN A 340 2.74 3.16 5.41
C GLN A 340 1.57 3.02 4.43
N TYR A 341 1.81 2.37 3.28
CA TYR A 341 0.73 2.10 2.32
C TYR A 341 -0.28 1.10 2.88
N GLU A 342 0.18 0.02 3.50
CA GLU A 342 -0.69 -0.95 4.17
C GLU A 342 -1.51 -0.30 5.29
N ALA A 343 -0.90 0.57 6.09
CA ALA A 343 -1.61 1.33 7.13
C ALA A 343 -2.76 2.16 6.55
N VAL A 344 -2.57 2.78 5.38
CA VAL A 344 -3.62 3.53 4.67
C VAL A 344 -4.70 2.59 4.14
N GLU A 345 -4.34 1.47 3.50
CA GLU A 345 -5.31 0.52 2.98
C GLU A 345 -6.15 -0.11 4.11
N ARG A 346 -5.52 -0.46 5.24
CA ARG A 346 -6.23 -0.93 6.43
C ARG A 346 -7.16 0.14 7.02
N ALA A 347 -6.72 1.38 7.04
CA ALA A 347 -7.58 2.49 7.47
C ALA A 347 -8.82 2.68 6.57
N ILE A 348 -8.72 2.37 5.28
CA ILE A 348 -9.84 2.46 4.33
C ILE A 348 -10.78 1.27 4.47
N ARG A 349 -10.26 0.05 4.59
CA ARG A 349 -11.00 -1.21 4.45
C ARG A 349 -11.30 -1.91 5.78
N GLY A 350 -10.59 -1.58 6.85
CA GLY A 350 -10.63 -2.29 8.14
C GLY A 350 -9.68 -3.51 8.18
N PRO A 351 -9.63 -4.25 9.27
CA PRO A 351 -10.35 -3.93 10.51
C PRO A 351 -9.89 -2.61 11.12
N TYR A 352 -10.85 -1.80 11.57
CA TYR A 352 -10.58 -0.46 12.09
C TYR A 352 -10.04 -0.51 13.52
N VAL A 353 -9.05 0.34 13.79
CA VAL A 353 -8.43 0.50 15.12
C VAL A 353 -9.22 1.50 15.96
N LEU A 354 -9.61 2.62 15.32
CA LEU A 354 -10.28 3.73 16.01
C LEU A 354 -11.79 3.76 15.70
N PRO A 355 -12.63 4.26 16.62
CA PRO A 355 -13.98 4.72 16.30
C PRO A 355 -13.97 5.93 15.36
N GLU A 356 -15.09 6.17 14.66
CA GLU A 356 -15.25 7.26 13.68
C GLU A 356 -15.13 8.68 14.28
N ASP A 357 -15.50 8.82 15.54
CA ASP A 357 -15.47 10.09 16.28
C ASP A 357 -14.08 10.44 16.86
N VAL A 358 -13.06 9.57 16.62
CA VAL A 358 -11.67 9.85 17.01
C VAL A 358 -10.98 10.59 15.89
N VAL A 359 -10.78 11.89 16.07
CA VAL A 359 -10.28 12.80 15.03
C VAL A 359 -9.00 13.56 15.43
N PHE A 360 -8.48 13.28 16.63
CA PHE A 360 -7.24 13.90 17.12
C PHE A 360 -6.25 12.86 17.61
N PHE A 361 -4.97 13.12 17.38
CA PHE A 361 -3.87 12.41 18.04
C PHE A 361 -2.73 13.39 18.37
N SER A 362 -2.01 13.12 19.44
CA SER A 362 -0.82 13.86 19.86
C SER A 362 -0.04 13.01 20.88
N GLN A 363 1.17 13.44 21.24
CA GLN A 363 1.91 12.86 22.38
C GLN A 363 1.21 13.09 23.72
N TYR A 364 0.25 13.99 23.79
CA TYR A 364 -0.53 14.33 24.99
C TYR A 364 -2.00 14.44 24.63
N ALA A 365 -2.89 14.27 25.63
CA ALA A 365 -4.32 14.49 25.43
C ALA A 365 -4.58 15.94 25.00
N VAL A 366 -5.22 16.12 23.84
CA VAL A 366 -5.59 17.46 23.32
C VAL A 366 -6.87 17.99 23.95
N ASN A 367 -7.68 17.11 24.54
CA ASN A 367 -8.93 17.43 25.24
C ASN A 367 -9.22 16.37 26.31
N ASP A 368 -10.29 16.57 27.09
CA ASP A 368 -10.70 15.66 28.16
C ASP A 368 -11.41 14.39 27.63
N ASN A 369 -11.71 14.31 26.33
CA ASN A 369 -12.42 13.21 25.69
C ASN A 369 -11.45 12.19 25.08
N VAL A 370 -10.54 11.67 25.91
CA VAL A 370 -9.53 10.69 25.51
C VAL A 370 -10.20 9.36 25.17
N TRP A 371 -9.93 8.82 23.99
CA TRP A 371 -10.33 7.48 23.60
C TRP A 371 -9.34 6.43 24.13
N GLY A 372 -8.03 6.64 23.92
CA GLY A 372 -6.98 5.70 24.33
C GLY A 372 -5.60 6.14 23.88
N THR A 373 -4.63 5.20 24.09
CA THR A 373 -3.23 5.42 23.72
C THR A 373 -2.73 4.20 22.91
N ILE A 374 -2.05 4.47 21.78
CA ILE A 374 -1.36 3.45 20.98
C ILE A 374 0.07 3.95 20.78
N GLY A 375 1.06 3.13 21.16
CA GLY A 375 2.45 3.54 21.13
C GLY A 375 2.70 4.79 21.97
N SER A 376 3.24 5.84 21.37
CA SER A 376 3.46 7.15 22.03
C SER A 376 2.33 8.15 21.82
N HIS A 377 1.30 7.82 21.04
CA HIS A 377 0.20 8.72 20.71
C HIS A 377 -1.02 8.50 21.60
N VAL A 378 -1.59 9.61 22.06
CA VAL A 378 -2.89 9.69 22.74
C VAL A 378 -3.93 10.12 21.70
N PHE A 379 -4.98 9.32 21.55
CA PHE A 379 -6.07 9.54 20.60
C PHE A 379 -7.28 10.10 21.34
N CYS A 380 -7.88 11.15 20.77
CA CYS A 380 -9.01 11.84 21.36
C CYS A 380 -10.18 11.93 20.39
N ARG A 381 -11.40 11.84 20.94
CA ARG A 381 -12.65 12.02 20.22
C ARG A 381 -12.88 13.49 19.91
N GLN A 382 -13.79 13.73 18.98
CA GLN A 382 -14.42 15.05 18.85
C GLN A 382 -15.14 15.44 20.15
N TRP A 383 -15.32 16.73 20.38
CA TRP A 383 -15.96 17.30 21.58
C TRP A 383 -17.38 16.80 21.80
#